data_89a194b5c0429e154581561d1ac71d3d
#
_entry.id   89a194b5c0429e154581561d1ac71d3d
#
_cell.length_a   1.000
_cell.length_b   1.000
_cell.length_c   1.000
_cell.angle_alpha   90.00
_cell.angle_beta   90.00
_cell.angle_gamma   90.00
#
_symmetry.space_group_name_H-M   'P 1'
#
loop_
_entity.id
_entity.type
_entity.pdbx_description
1 polymer ?
#
loop_
_entity_poly.entity_id
_entity_poly.type
_entity_poly.pdbx_seq_one_letter_code
_entity_poly.pdbx_strand_id
1 'polypeptide(L)'
;MTAAYPIVDLQQGTAEWLEWRSNGIGASDAPAIMGENPWKSSAHLLSEKLGIAEKFSGNAAMARGTALEPEARKQYEAISSVCVAPACLQSNKHNWQRASVDGLAADGNIVVEIKCGESVYRKTASSRQVPSYYIGQLQHILAVTELPYIDFFCWLPNRPAIHLTIKRDDHYIARLIVAEQAFWQQIMKKKG
;
A
#
# COMPACT_ATOMS: atom_id res chain seq x y z
N MET A 1 -12.83 -4.52 -20.41
CA MET A 1 -13.11 -5.46 -19.30
C MET A 1 -13.16 -4.64 -18.03
N THR A 2 -14.18 -4.80 -17.19
CA THR A 2 -14.25 -4.15 -15.88
C THR A 2 -13.22 -4.80 -14.96
N ALA A 3 -12.54 -3.99 -14.15
CA ALA A 3 -11.59 -4.49 -13.15
C ALA A 3 -12.25 -5.56 -12.26
N ALA A 4 -11.47 -6.59 -11.88
CA ALA A 4 -11.96 -7.71 -11.05
C ALA A 4 -12.26 -7.31 -9.58
N TYR A 5 -12.08 -6.04 -9.23
CA TYR A 5 -12.23 -5.48 -7.88
C TYR A 5 -12.93 -4.11 -7.94
N PRO A 6 -13.72 -3.75 -6.91
CA PRO A 6 -14.36 -2.45 -6.82
C PRO A 6 -13.36 -1.31 -6.67
N ILE A 7 -13.52 -0.29 -7.51
CA ILE A 7 -12.88 1.01 -7.33
C ILE A 7 -13.84 1.88 -6.53
N VAL A 8 -13.37 2.44 -5.43
CA VAL A 8 -14.16 3.31 -4.56
C VAL A 8 -13.87 4.75 -4.97
N ASP A 9 -14.93 5.51 -5.27
CA ASP A 9 -14.82 6.92 -5.67
C ASP A 9 -14.51 7.81 -4.46
N LEU A 10 -13.22 7.83 -4.09
CA LEU A 10 -12.68 8.62 -2.99
C LEU A 10 -11.34 9.22 -3.39
N GLN A 11 -11.14 10.48 -3.05
CA GLN A 11 -9.87 11.16 -3.21
C GLN A 11 -8.97 10.88 -1.99
N GLN A 12 -7.78 10.37 -2.22
CA GLN A 12 -6.77 10.14 -1.17
C GLN A 12 -6.40 11.46 -0.48
N GLY A 13 -6.26 11.42 0.86
CA GLY A 13 -5.93 12.59 1.68
C GLY A 13 -7.14 13.36 2.22
N THR A 14 -8.37 13.06 1.76
CA THR A 14 -9.60 13.69 2.28
C THR A 14 -10.07 13.07 3.60
N ALA A 15 -10.99 13.75 4.29
CA ALA A 15 -11.59 13.23 5.53
C ALA A 15 -12.38 11.94 5.29
N GLU A 16 -13.11 11.87 4.19
CA GLU A 16 -13.90 10.71 3.76
C GLU A 16 -13.01 9.50 3.48
N TRP A 17 -11.86 9.72 2.83
CA TRP A 17 -10.86 8.68 2.62
C TRP A 17 -10.25 8.19 3.94
N LEU A 18 -9.95 9.10 4.88
CA LEU A 18 -9.43 8.75 6.21
C LEU A 18 -10.44 7.91 6.99
N GLU A 19 -11.72 8.27 6.94
CA GLU A 19 -12.80 7.52 7.55
C GLU A 19 -12.94 6.13 6.92
N TRP A 20 -13.05 6.09 5.59
CA TRP A 20 -13.10 4.82 4.85
C TRP A 20 -11.91 3.94 5.21
N ARG A 21 -10.70 4.47 5.18
CA ARG A 21 -9.48 3.73 5.50
C ARG A 21 -9.45 3.24 6.97
N SER A 22 -10.01 4.00 7.90
CA SER A 22 -10.06 3.61 9.33
C SER A 22 -11.01 2.45 9.59
N ASN A 23 -12.01 2.27 8.74
CA ASN A 23 -13.02 1.22 8.80
C ASN A 23 -12.62 -0.06 8.01
N GLY A 24 -11.33 -0.32 7.91
CA GLY A 24 -10.76 -1.50 7.26
C GLY A 24 -9.28 -1.66 7.57
N ILE A 25 -8.66 -2.65 6.92
CA ILE A 25 -7.22 -2.88 6.91
C ILE A 25 -6.69 -2.38 5.58
N GLY A 26 -5.81 -1.38 5.61
CA GLY A 26 -5.15 -0.85 4.42
C GLY A 26 -3.83 -1.58 4.13
N ALA A 27 -3.35 -1.50 2.90
CA ALA A 27 -2.13 -2.17 2.48
C ALA A 27 -0.90 -1.81 3.36
N SER A 28 -0.79 -0.55 3.79
CA SER A 28 0.30 -0.11 4.69
C SER A 28 0.22 -0.66 6.12
N ASP A 29 -0.93 -1.26 6.52
CA ASP A 29 -1.10 -1.91 7.82
C ASP A 29 -0.53 -3.33 7.82
N ALA A 30 -0.53 -3.99 6.64
CA ALA A 30 -0.13 -5.38 6.46
C ALA A 30 1.24 -5.75 7.06
N PRO A 31 2.32 -4.97 6.86
CA PRO A 31 3.61 -5.29 7.46
C PRO A 31 3.59 -5.28 9.00
N ALA A 32 2.81 -4.39 9.62
CA ALA A 32 2.68 -4.36 11.08
C ALA A 32 1.89 -5.58 11.60
N ILE A 33 0.85 -6.00 10.90
CA ILE A 33 0.06 -7.18 11.23
C ILE A 33 0.91 -8.46 11.11
N MET A 34 1.76 -8.53 10.09
CA MET A 34 2.68 -9.66 9.87
C MET A 34 3.93 -9.65 10.77
N GLY A 35 4.13 -8.60 11.59
CA GLY A 35 5.32 -8.45 12.42
C GLY A 35 6.58 -8.09 11.65
N GLU A 36 6.45 -7.59 10.44
CA GLU A 36 7.55 -7.25 9.52
C GLU A 36 7.88 -5.75 9.51
N ASN A 37 7.05 -4.92 10.17
CA ASN A 37 7.28 -3.49 10.27
C ASN A 37 8.26 -3.18 11.42
N PRO A 38 9.47 -2.64 11.15
CA PRO A 38 10.45 -2.38 12.19
C PRO A 38 10.11 -1.18 13.09
N TRP A 39 9.09 -0.38 12.72
CA TRP A 39 8.72 0.85 13.44
C TRP A 39 7.37 0.76 14.17
N LYS A 40 6.52 -0.21 13.79
CA LYS A 40 5.17 -0.34 14.35
C LYS A 40 4.82 -1.81 14.58
N SER A 41 4.46 -2.15 15.82
CA SER A 41 3.96 -3.49 16.14
C SER A 41 2.46 -3.63 15.81
N SER A 42 2.00 -4.87 15.68
CA SER A 42 0.58 -5.18 15.51
C SER A 42 -0.27 -4.67 16.67
N ALA A 43 0.23 -4.77 17.92
CA ALA A 43 -0.46 -4.27 19.11
C ALA A 43 -0.63 -2.73 19.09
N HIS A 44 0.40 -1.99 18.63
CA HIS A 44 0.32 -0.55 18.51
C HIS A 44 -0.67 -0.15 17.41
N LEU A 45 -0.62 -0.81 16.26
CA LEU A 45 -1.59 -0.61 15.18
C LEU A 45 -3.03 -0.87 15.65
N LEU A 46 -3.24 -1.93 16.46
CA LEU A 46 -4.56 -2.22 17.03
C LEU A 46 -5.05 -1.06 17.91
N SER A 47 -4.19 -0.52 18.76
CA SER A 47 -4.52 0.64 19.62
C SER A 47 -4.85 1.89 18.80
N GLU A 48 -4.14 2.16 17.70
CA GLU A 48 -4.47 3.25 16.76
C GLU A 48 -5.84 3.02 16.08
N LYS A 49 -6.14 1.80 15.62
CA LYS A 49 -7.41 1.45 14.97
C LYS A 49 -8.61 1.54 15.92
N LEU A 50 -8.38 1.36 17.20
CA LEU A 50 -9.40 1.49 18.26
C LEU A 50 -9.53 2.93 18.79
N GLY A 51 -8.68 3.86 18.34
CA GLY A 51 -8.66 5.24 18.85
C GLY A 51 -8.11 5.36 20.28
N ILE A 52 -7.41 4.34 20.78
CA ILE A 52 -6.77 4.33 22.12
C ILE A 52 -5.42 5.05 22.06
N ALA A 53 -4.66 4.82 21.01
CA ALA A 53 -3.40 5.51 20.73
C ALA A 53 -3.59 6.56 19.63
N GLU A 54 -2.85 7.65 19.71
CA GLU A 54 -2.80 8.63 18.63
C GLU A 54 -2.24 7.99 17.35
N LYS A 55 -2.91 8.28 16.23
CA LYS A 55 -2.38 7.87 14.93
C LYS A 55 -1.10 8.65 14.65
N PHE A 56 -0.07 7.93 14.23
CA PHE A 56 1.15 8.58 13.76
C PHE A 56 0.84 9.45 12.55
N SER A 57 1.01 10.76 12.69
CA SER A 57 0.70 11.76 11.67
C SER A 57 1.74 11.85 10.55
N GLY A 58 2.79 11.03 10.63
CA GLY A 58 3.91 11.10 9.70
C GLY A 58 5.02 12.04 10.21
N ASN A 59 6.05 12.17 9.40
CA ASN A 59 7.17 13.08 9.66
C ASN A 59 7.52 13.88 8.39
N ALA A 60 8.44 14.84 8.52
CA ALA A 60 8.86 15.70 7.41
C ALA A 60 9.42 14.90 6.19
N ALA A 61 10.03 13.74 6.42
CA ALA A 61 10.50 12.89 5.32
C ALA A 61 9.34 12.23 4.56
N MET A 62 8.30 11.79 5.26
CA MET A 62 7.08 11.24 4.66
C MET A 62 6.32 12.33 3.89
N ALA A 63 6.17 13.52 4.48
CA ALA A 63 5.52 14.65 3.80
C ALA A 63 6.26 15.03 2.51
N ARG A 64 7.60 15.06 2.52
CA ARG A 64 8.39 15.26 1.29
C ARG A 64 8.19 14.14 0.28
N GLY A 65 8.12 12.88 0.73
CA GLY A 65 7.84 11.74 -0.13
C GLY A 65 6.50 11.91 -0.85
N THR A 66 5.43 12.18 -0.12
CA THR A 66 4.09 12.41 -0.68
C THR A 66 4.07 13.59 -1.65
N ALA A 67 4.77 14.69 -1.34
CA ALA A 67 4.85 15.84 -2.25
C ALA A 67 5.54 15.51 -3.60
N LEU A 68 6.41 14.49 -3.64
CA LEU A 68 7.10 14.04 -4.84
C LEU A 68 6.31 13.00 -5.66
N GLU A 69 5.29 12.36 -5.08
CA GLU A 69 4.52 11.30 -5.74
C GLU A 69 3.94 11.69 -7.11
N PRO A 70 3.36 12.90 -7.31
CA PRO A 70 2.82 13.28 -8.62
C PRO A 70 3.89 13.34 -9.71
N GLU A 71 5.09 13.84 -9.38
CA GLU A 71 6.20 13.89 -10.35
C GLU A 71 6.77 12.49 -10.59
N ALA A 72 6.95 11.69 -9.54
CA ALA A 72 7.39 10.31 -9.66
C ALA A 72 6.43 9.48 -10.53
N ARG A 73 5.12 9.72 -10.44
CA ARG A 73 4.14 9.07 -11.31
C ARG A 73 4.35 9.42 -12.77
N LYS A 74 4.57 10.70 -13.10
CA LYS A 74 4.91 11.11 -14.48
C LYS A 74 6.19 10.43 -14.99
N GLN A 75 7.19 10.26 -14.12
CA GLN A 75 8.42 9.54 -14.47
C GLN A 75 8.16 8.05 -14.70
N TYR A 76 7.30 7.43 -13.89
CA TYR A 76 6.85 6.05 -14.11
C TYR A 76 6.14 5.93 -15.47
N GLU A 77 5.18 6.81 -15.76
CA GLU A 77 4.44 6.81 -17.02
C GLU A 77 5.35 6.98 -18.24
N ALA A 78 6.35 7.86 -18.14
CA ALA A 78 7.33 8.07 -19.21
C ALA A 78 8.20 6.84 -19.48
N ILE A 79 8.54 6.06 -18.42
CA ILE A 79 9.38 4.88 -18.53
C ILE A 79 8.57 3.64 -18.94
N SER A 80 7.38 3.46 -18.37
CA SER A 80 6.53 2.30 -18.62
C SER A 80 5.65 2.43 -19.87
N SER A 81 5.46 3.65 -20.37
CA SER A 81 4.49 3.99 -21.41
C SER A 81 3.03 3.67 -21.01
N VAL A 82 2.73 3.63 -19.71
CA VAL A 82 1.40 3.34 -19.15
C VAL A 82 0.94 4.51 -18.30
N CYS A 83 -0.20 5.10 -18.65
CA CYS A 83 -0.84 6.13 -17.82
C CYS A 83 -1.51 5.48 -16.60
N VAL A 84 -1.27 6.04 -15.43
CA VAL A 84 -1.83 5.55 -14.16
C VAL A 84 -2.37 6.69 -13.31
N ALA A 85 -3.40 6.42 -12.52
CA ALA A 85 -3.99 7.38 -11.58
C ALA A 85 -4.08 6.77 -10.17
N PRO A 86 -4.01 7.60 -9.11
CA PRO A 86 -4.29 7.14 -7.76
C PRO A 86 -5.69 6.54 -7.67
N ALA A 87 -5.83 5.44 -6.93
CA ALA A 87 -7.13 4.80 -6.76
C ALA A 87 -7.31 4.25 -5.34
N CYS A 88 -8.57 4.18 -4.91
CA CYS A 88 -9.00 3.48 -3.71
C CYS A 88 -9.71 2.19 -4.11
N LEU A 89 -9.24 1.06 -3.59
CA LEU A 89 -9.68 -0.28 -4.00
C LEU A 89 -10.19 -1.05 -2.79
N GLN A 90 -11.19 -1.89 -3.01
CA GLN A 90 -11.70 -2.79 -2.00
C GLN A 90 -11.69 -4.23 -2.52
N SER A 91 -11.38 -5.18 -1.65
CA SER A 91 -11.44 -6.59 -1.99
C SER A 91 -12.88 -7.05 -2.21
N ASN A 92 -13.11 -7.84 -3.26
CA ASN A 92 -14.38 -8.54 -3.47
C ASN A 92 -14.60 -9.69 -2.48
N LYS A 93 -13.52 -10.21 -1.88
CA LYS A 93 -13.57 -11.37 -0.98
C LYS A 93 -13.72 -10.97 0.49
N HIS A 94 -13.14 -9.83 0.85
CA HIS A 94 -13.08 -9.36 2.25
C HIS A 94 -13.39 -7.86 2.32
N ASN A 95 -14.59 -7.52 2.78
CA ASN A 95 -15.08 -6.13 2.85
C ASN A 95 -14.24 -5.19 3.74
N TRP A 96 -13.43 -5.75 4.61
CA TRP A 96 -12.48 -5.03 5.47
C TRP A 96 -11.11 -4.81 4.82
N GLN A 97 -10.79 -5.49 3.70
CA GLN A 97 -9.48 -5.40 3.04
C GLN A 97 -9.52 -4.32 1.97
N ARG A 98 -8.67 -3.31 2.11
CA ARG A 98 -8.67 -2.07 1.31
C ARG A 98 -7.28 -1.70 0.87
N ALA A 99 -7.15 -1.10 -0.30
CA ALA A 99 -5.89 -0.56 -0.78
C ALA A 99 -6.09 0.83 -1.35
N SER A 100 -5.20 1.77 -0.98
CA SER A 100 -5.01 3.03 -1.68
C SER A 100 -3.70 2.89 -2.43
N VAL A 101 -3.76 2.93 -3.76
CA VAL A 101 -2.60 2.70 -4.63
C VAL A 101 -2.15 4.01 -5.25
N ASP A 102 -0.85 4.15 -5.49
CA ASP A 102 -0.27 5.38 -6.03
C ASP A 102 -0.52 5.50 -7.53
N GLY A 103 -0.73 4.36 -8.22
CA GLY A 103 -1.14 4.36 -9.61
C GLY A 103 -1.85 3.06 -9.99
N LEU A 104 -2.95 3.21 -10.71
CA LEU A 104 -3.73 2.15 -11.35
C LEU A 104 -3.95 2.53 -12.80
N ALA A 105 -3.68 1.63 -13.75
CA ALA A 105 -4.00 1.82 -15.15
C ALA A 105 -5.51 1.80 -15.38
N ALA A 106 -5.98 2.52 -16.40
CA ALA A 106 -7.41 2.67 -16.69
C ALA A 106 -8.13 1.33 -16.96
N ASP A 107 -7.42 0.33 -17.49
CA ASP A 107 -7.93 -1.02 -17.72
C ASP A 107 -7.87 -1.92 -16.47
N GLY A 108 -7.29 -1.43 -15.37
CA GLY A 108 -7.16 -2.16 -14.11
C GLY A 108 -6.11 -3.28 -14.11
N ASN A 109 -5.31 -3.43 -15.15
CA ASN A 109 -4.36 -4.55 -15.29
C ASN A 109 -2.94 -4.26 -14.78
N ILE A 110 -2.65 -2.99 -14.45
CA ILE A 110 -1.34 -2.56 -13.93
C ILE A 110 -1.58 -1.71 -12.70
N VAL A 111 -0.88 -2.06 -11.63
CA VAL A 111 -0.86 -1.31 -10.38
C VAL A 111 0.59 -1.01 -9.99
N VAL A 112 0.84 0.20 -9.51
CA VAL A 112 2.17 0.63 -9.05
C VAL A 112 2.10 1.23 -7.64
N GLU A 113 3.09 0.88 -6.83
CA GLU A 113 3.42 1.50 -5.55
C GLU A 113 4.67 2.36 -5.72
N ILE A 114 4.58 3.64 -5.38
CA ILE A 114 5.63 4.64 -5.57
C ILE A 114 6.28 4.98 -4.24
N LYS A 115 7.61 5.04 -4.21
CA LYS A 115 8.38 5.42 -3.03
C LYS A 115 9.39 6.53 -3.36
N CYS A 116 9.23 7.69 -2.71
CA CYS A 116 10.05 8.88 -2.90
C CYS A 116 10.88 9.24 -1.65
N GLY A 117 11.34 8.24 -0.89
CA GLY A 117 12.12 8.43 0.34
C GLY A 117 13.59 8.11 0.15
N GLU A 118 14.48 8.92 0.74
CA GLU A 118 15.94 8.75 0.66
C GLU A 118 16.40 7.37 1.16
N SER A 119 15.86 6.91 2.30
CA SER A 119 16.25 5.64 2.91
C SER A 119 15.84 4.45 2.04
N VAL A 120 14.59 4.45 1.53
CA VAL A 120 14.11 3.38 0.66
C VAL A 120 14.85 3.39 -0.66
N TYR A 121 15.10 4.56 -1.24
CA TYR A 121 15.85 4.69 -2.49
C TYR A 121 17.24 4.07 -2.35
N ARG A 122 18.03 4.46 -1.32
CA ARG A 122 19.37 3.91 -1.09
C ARG A 122 19.37 2.40 -0.90
N LYS A 123 18.44 1.88 -0.11
CA LYS A 123 18.33 0.43 0.11
C LYS A 123 18.01 -0.31 -1.18
N THR A 124 17.02 0.17 -1.93
CA THR A 124 16.62 -0.44 -3.20
C THR A 124 17.71 -0.34 -4.25
N ALA A 125 18.40 0.80 -4.33
CA ALA A 125 19.53 0.99 -5.27
C ALA A 125 20.67 0.00 -5.02
N SER A 126 21.03 -0.20 -3.74
CA SER A 126 22.14 -1.08 -3.36
C SER A 126 21.83 -2.56 -3.51
N SER A 127 20.62 -2.98 -3.12
CA SER A 127 20.25 -4.41 -3.13
C SER A 127 19.59 -4.86 -4.44
N ARG A 128 19.05 -3.94 -5.24
CA ARG A 128 18.17 -4.21 -6.38
C ARG A 128 16.95 -5.06 -5.99
N GLN A 129 16.51 -4.92 -4.75
CA GLN A 129 15.37 -5.60 -4.18
C GLN A 129 14.48 -4.62 -3.42
N VAL A 130 13.20 -4.93 -3.33
CA VAL A 130 12.27 -4.23 -2.44
C VAL A 130 12.67 -4.51 -0.99
N PRO A 131 12.80 -3.49 -0.12
CA PRO A 131 13.01 -3.73 1.30
C PRO A 131 11.90 -4.59 1.90
N SER A 132 12.28 -5.59 2.72
CA SER A 132 11.37 -6.62 3.24
C SER A 132 10.12 -6.06 3.92
N TYR A 133 10.26 -4.94 4.62
CA TYR A 133 9.15 -4.27 5.31
C TYR A 133 8.10 -3.61 4.39
N TYR A 134 8.27 -3.66 3.06
CA TYR A 134 7.24 -3.29 2.08
C TYR A 134 6.58 -4.50 1.41
N ILE A 135 7.14 -5.70 1.56
CA ILE A 135 6.58 -6.90 0.91
C ILE A 135 5.13 -7.13 1.33
N GLY A 136 4.84 -7.03 2.63
CA GLY A 136 3.47 -7.17 3.13
C GLY A 136 2.49 -6.17 2.48
N GLN A 137 2.91 -4.93 2.29
CA GLN A 137 2.10 -3.91 1.60
C GLN A 137 1.81 -4.31 0.15
N LEU A 138 2.83 -4.73 -0.60
CA LEU A 138 2.68 -5.10 -2.00
C LEU A 138 1.83 -6.36 -2.17
N GLN A 139 2.03 -7.36 -1.35
CA GLN A 139 1.24 -8.60 -1.38
C GLN A 139 -0.21 -8.37 -0.96
N HIS A 140 -0.48 -7.44 -0.04
CA HIS A 140 -1.84 -7.00 0.29
C HIS A 140 -2.53 -6.35 -0.93
N ILE A 141 -1.85 -5.45 -1.64
CA ILE A 141 -2.40 -4.86 -2.87
C ILE A 141 -2.71 -5.95 -3.89
N LEU A 142 -1.82 -6.92 -4.07
CA LEU A 142 -2.03 -8.06 -4.96
C LEU A 142 -3.18 -8.97 -4.47
N ALA A 143 -3.40 -9.10 -3.16
CA ALA A 143 -4.57 -9.82 -2.63
C ALA A 143 -5.88 -9.11 -2.95
N VAL A 144 -5.91 -7.76 -2.89
CA VAL A 144 -7.08 -6.95 -3.23
C VAL A 144 -7.37 -6.97 -4.73
N THR A 145 -6.34 -6.80 -5.55
CA THR A 145 -6.47 -6.66 -7.02
C THR A 145 -6.54 -7.98 -7.75
N GLU A 146 -6.09 -9.07 -7.14
CA GLU A 146 -5.91 -10.40 -7.76
C GLU A 146 -4.96 -10.39 -8.97
N LEU A 147 -4.22 -9.29 -9.17
CA LEU A 147 -3.24 -9.20 -10.24
C LEU A 147 -2.04 -10.11 -10.00
N PRO A 148 -1.38 -10.59 -11.08
CA PRO A 148 -0.20 -11.44 -10.97
C PRO A 148 1.07 -10.69 -10.59
N TYR A 149 1.10 -9.36 -10.77
CA TYR A 149 2.26 -8.51 -10.52
C TYR A 149 1.84 -7.13 -10.02
N ILE A 150 2.76 -6.49 -9.30
CA ILE A 150 2.72 -5.08 -8.93
C ILE A 150 4.07 -4.46 -9.25
N ASP A 151 4.06 -3.25 -9.78
CA ASP A 151 5.28 -2.48 -9.95
C ASP A 151 5.62 -1.73 -8.67
N PHE A 152 6.89 -1.80 -8.29
CA PHE A 152 7.47 -1.00 -7.22
C PHE A 152 8.40 0.03 -7.87
N PHE A 153 8.05 1.30 -7.75
CA PHE A 153 8.76 2.38 -8.38
C PHE A 153 9.39 3.30 -7.35
N CYS A 154 10.72 3.39 -7.36
CA CYS A 154 11.46 4.20 -6.42
C CYS A 154 12.14 5.35 -7.17
N TRP A 155 11.82 6.60 -6.79
CA TRP A 155 12.30 7.78 -7.50
C TRP A 155 12.65 8.92 -6.56
N LEU A 156 13.69 9.66 -6.92
CA LEU A 156 14.09 10.94 -6.33
C LEU A 156 14.58 11.88 -7.44
N PRO A 157 14.41 13.20 -7.27
CA PRO A 157 14.94 14.18 -8.22
C PRO A 157 16.44 13.99 -8.44
N ASN A 158 16.88 14.15 -9.70
CA ASN A 158 18.28 14.06 -10.12
C ASN A 158 18.94 12.69 -9.87
N ARG A 159 18.16 11.63 -9.76
CA ARG A 159 18.66 10.25 -9.64
C ARG A 159 17.97 9.33 -10.64
N PRO A 160 18.65 8.26 -11.09
CA PRO A 160 18.00 7.26 -11.93
C PRO A 160 16.80 6.63 -11.22
N ALA A 161 15.67 6.50 -11.91
CA ALA A 161 14.53 5.77 -11.38
C ALA A 161 14.87 4.28 -11.21
N ILE A 162 14.25 3.65 -10.21
CA ILE A 162 14.37 2.21 -9.97
C ILE A 162 12.98 1.62 -10.13
N HIS A 163 12.81 0.75 -11.12
CA HIS A 163 11.57 0.05 -11.41
C HIS A 163 11.79 -1.45 -11.19
N LEU A 164 11.00 -2.04 -10.31
CA LEU A 164 11.02 -3.47 -9.99
C LEU A 164 9.60 -4.02 -10.10
N THR A 165 9.43 -5.13 -10.81
CA THR A 165 8.14 -5.83 -10.89
C THR A 165 8.13 -6.98 -9.88
N ILE A 166 7.17 -6.96 -8.97
CA ILE A 166 7.04 -7.92 -7.88
C ILE A 166 5.90 -8.88 -8.18
N LYS A 167 6.24 -10.17 -8.17
CA LYS A 167 5.29 -11.24 -8.42
C LYS A 167 4.39 -11.49 -7.21
N ARG A 168 3.15 -11.84 -7.48
CA ARG A 168 2.21 -12.36 -6.51
C ARG A 168 2.75 -13.64 -5.86
N ASP A 169 2.71 -13.70 -4.55
CA ASP A 169 3.04 -14.88 -3.74
C ASP A 169 1.78 -15.39 -3.02
N ASP A 170 1.15 -16.41 -3.58
CA ASP A 170 -0.09 -16.94 -3.01
C ASP A 170 0.12 -17.62 -1.65
N HIS A 171 1.31 -18.15 -1.36
CA HIS A 171 1.63 -18.71 -0.04
C HIS A 171 1.76 -17.59 1.01
N TYR A 172 2.41 -16.50 0.65
CA TYR A 172 2.47 -15.32 1.52
C TYR A 172 1.08 -14.73 1.73
N ILE A 173 0.30 -14.53 0.67
CA ILE A 173 -1.06 -13.95 0.71
C ILE A 173 -1.99 -14.81 1.58
N ALA A 174 -1.92 -16.13 1.50
CA ALA A 174 -2.73 -17.01 2.35
C ALA A 174 -2.46 -16.76 3.84
N ARG A 175 -1.19 -16.65 4.25
CA ARG A 175 -0.82 -16.33 5.63
C ARG A 175 -1.23 -14.90 6.02
N LEU A 176 -1.06 -13.95 5.12
CA LEU A 176 -1.44 -12.56 5.32
C LEU A 176 -2.95 -12.44 5.60
N ILE A 177 -3.79 -13.07 4.79
CA ILE A 177 -5.27 -13.04 4.95
C ILE A 177 -5.66 -13.61 6.32
N VAL A 178 -5.06 -14.73 6.74
CA VAL A 178 -5.33 -15.31 8.07
C VAL A 178 -4.96 -14.32 9.20
N ALA A 179 -3.79 -13.68 9.11
CA ALA A 179 -3.34 -12.71 10.10
C ALA A 179 -4.23 -11.45 10.12
N GLU A 180 -4.59 -10.93 8.96
CA GLU A 180 -5.47 -9.77 8.82
C GLU A 180 -6.88 -10.06 9.32
N GLN A 181 -7.43 -11.23 9.02
CA GLN A 181 -8.74 -11.64 9.52
C GLN A 181 -8.75 -11.74 11.05
N ALA A 182 -7.73 -12.35 11.63
CA ALA A 182 -7.60 -12.44 13.10
C ALA A 182 -7.47 -11.05 13.73
N PHE A 183 -6.71 -10.14 13.10
CA PHE A 183 -6.56 -8.76 13.54
C PHE A 183 -7.89 -7.99 13.43
N TRP A 184 -8.62 -8.14 12.32
CA TRP A 184 -9.93 -7.52 12.13
C TRP A 184 -10.95 -7.98 13.16
N GLN A 185 -10.98 -9.28 13.47
CA GLN A 185 -11.84 -9.83 14.51
C GLN A 185 -11.57 -9.21 15.89
N GLN A 186 -10.31 -8.90 16.23
CA GLN A 186 -9.98 -8.21 17.48
C GLN A 186 -10.54 -6.78 17.50
N ILE A 187 -10.50 -6.06 16.37
CA ILE A 187 -11.12 -4.74 16.26
C ILE A 187 -12.63 -4.83 16.49
N MET A 188 -13.30 -5.76 15.81
CA MET A 188 -14.75 -5.91 15.89
C MET A 188 -15.20 -6.29 17.31
N LYS A 189 -14.50 -7.19 18.00
CA LYS A 189 -14.80 -7.56 19.41
C LYS A 189 -14.65 -6.41 20.39
N LYS A 190 -13.84 -5.42 20.10
CA LYS A 190 -13.60 -4.28 20.99
C LYS A 190 -14.42 -3.04 20.67
N LYS A 191 -15.06 -3.01 19.48
CA LYS A 191 -15.97 -1.94 19.05
C LYS A 191 -17.44 -2.26 19.34
N GLY A 192 -17.81 -3.53 19.50
CA GLY A 192 -19.16 -3.97 19.90
C GLY A 192 -19.22 -4.27 21.39
#